data_ae7b414b74465c0b33d798554d1eb0ec
#
_entry.id   ae7b414b74465c0b33d798554d1eb0ec
#
_cell.length_a   1.000
_cell.length_b   1.000
_cell.length_c   1.000
_cell.angle_alpha   90.00
_cell.angle_beta   90.00
_cell.angle_gamma   90.00
#
_symmetry.space_group_name_H-M   'P 1'
#
loop_
_entity.id
_entity.type
_entity.pdbx_description
1 polymer ?
#
loop_
_entity_poly.entity_id
_entity_poly.type
_entity_poly.pdbx_seq_one_letter_code
_entity_poly.pdbx_strand_id
1 'polypeptide(L)'
;MNTMLYLLGFLLTTMCLLVLGVNVWVLIDHLLTIDVPPSIPHPMKFRILHYCFHLTTTWGDILEKMNICSMPQFFNFVHDSLVLKENLGVFVKDLYFGTIPVRLFHPKAASSKPRRGIIFFHGGGALIGSLDYYHNLCAFLARETDSVLMSVGYRKLPYYHHPSLYYDCLNASIHFLKSLKAYGVDRSRVVICGDSIGGGAAVAIIQTLLGRTDIPKIRAQVLIYPILQAFYFQSPSHLMNRNIPFLTKDFLITCVCKYLAIDRSWKDAMLTGACISPSAWKKYEKWLSPDNIPKRFRTEYQRHETPFNEAAYLETRHTMNVDISPLIADDKIIAQLPEAFIVSLHWDIIRDDVLLYKKRLEDQGVPVTWHHVEDGFHGCILFFEKKFFSFPCSLNIVNAVVSYIKSL
;
A
#
# COMPACT_ATOMS: atom_id res chain seq x y z
N MET A 1 -51.16 1.88 19.32
CA MET A 1 -50.69 0.96 18.28
C MET A 1 -50.54 1.65 16.92
N ASN A 2 -51.53 2.36 16.42
CA ASN A 2 -51.45 3.05 15.12
C ASN A 2 -50.35 4.14 15.03
N THR A 3 -50.24 5.02 16.05
CA THR A 3 -49.25 6.10 16.04
C THR A 3 -47.78 5.57 15.98
N MET A 4 -47.50 4.48 16.69
CA MET A 4 -46.16 3.84 16.68
C MET A 4 -45.88 3.21 15.32
N LEU A 5 -46.88 2.62 14.65
CA LEU A 5 -46.78 2.08 13.29
C LEU A 5 -46.51 3.19 12.26
N TYR A 6 -47.19 4.33 12.35
CA TYR A 6 -46.95 5.49 11.47
C TYR A 6 -45.55 6.07 11.68
N LEU A 7 -45.11 6.19 12.94
CA LEU A 7 -43.78 6.68 13.25
C LEU A 7 -42.68 5.72 12.68
N LEU A 8 -42.86 4.41 12.88
CA LEU A 8 -41.95 3.40 12.32
C LEU A 8 -41.95 3.44 10.80
N GLY A 9 -43.11 3.53 10.17
CA GLY A 9 -43.23 3.66 8.72
C GLY A 9 -42.52 4.92 8.19
N PHE A 10 -42.73 6.07 8.86
CA PHE A 10 -42.03 7.31 8.50
C PHE A 10 -40.51 7.18 8.62
N LEU A 11 -40.00 6.62 9.74
CA LEU A 11 -38.58 6.40 9.95
C LEU A 11 -37.96 5.48 8.87
N LEU A 12 -38.62 4.36 8.56
CA LEU A 12 -38.18 3.43 7.54
C LEU A 12 -38.15 4.09 6.15
N THR A 13 -39.20 4.84 5.80
CA THR A 13 -39.25 5.56 4.53
C THR A 13 -38.13 6.59 4.43
N THR A 14 -37.92 7.38 5.49
CA THR A 14 -36.82 8.37 5.52
C THR A 14 -35.44 7.72 5.38
N MET A 15 -35.25 6.58 6.06
CA MET A 15 -33.99 5.82 5.95
C MET A 15 -33.78 5.26 4.53
N CYS A 16 -34.83 4.71 3.90
CA CYS A 16 -34.78 4.24 2.52
C CYS A 16 -34.45 5.37 1.53
N LEU A 17 -35.05 6.54 1.70
CA LEU A 17 -34.79 7.72 0.87
C LEU A 17 -33.35 8.22 1.06
N LEU A 18 -32.83 8.22 2.28
CA LEU A 18 -31.45 8.58 2.57
C LEU A 18 -30.48 7.60 1.87
N VAL A 19 -30.69 6.31 2.03
CA VAL A 19 -29.87 5.28 1.40
C VAL A 19 -29.91 5.43 -0.11
N LEU A 20 -31.08 5.58 -0.71
CA LEU A 20 -31.23 5.80 -2.15
C LEU A 20 -30.51 7.08 -2.60
N GLY A 21 -30.69 8.18 -1.87
CA GLY A 21 -30.06 9.47 -2.16
C GLY A 21 -28.54 9.39 -2.15
N VAL A 22 -27.95 8.74 -1.15
CA VAL A 22 -26.49 8.51 -1.09
C VAL A 22 -26.01 7.67 -2.26
N ASN A 23 -26.72 6.57 -2.60
CA ASN A 23 -26.33 5.73 -3.74
C ASN A 23 -26.38 6.49 -5.06
N VAL A 24 -27.43 7.26 -5.30
CA VAL A 24 -27.58 8.08 -6.52
C VAL A 24 -26.49 9.16 -6.57
N TRP A 25 -26.23 9.84 -5.45
CA TRP A 25 -25.20 10.87 -5.38
C TRP A 25 -23.81 10.28 -5.68
N VAL A 26 -23.45 9.17 -5.04
CA VAL A 26 -22.16 8.49 -5.29
C VAL A 26 -22.05 8.02 -6.72
N LEU A 27 -23.15 7.53 -7.34
CA LEU A 27 -23.15 7.14 -8.74
C LEU A 27 -22.88 8.32 -9.68
N ILE A 28 -23.56 9.44 -9.44
CA ILE A 28 -23.38 10.65 -10.24
C ILE A 28 -21.94 11.17 -10.08
N ASP A 29 -21.46 11.30 -8.86
CA ASP A 29 -20.09 11.75 -8.58
C ASP A 29 -19.07 10.82 -9.25
N HIS A 30 -19.23 9.51 -9.11
CA HIS A 30 -18.38 8.52 -9.76
C HIS A 30 -18.35 8.66 -11.30
N LEU A 31 -19.51 8.89 -11.93
CA LEU A 31 -19.59 9.04 -13.40
C LEU A 31 -18.94 10.35 -13.89
N LEU A 32 -18.96 11.39 -13.07
CA LEU A 32 -18.43 12.72 -13.42
C LEU A 32 -16.96 12.90 -13.11
N THR A 33 -16.41 12.18 -12.11
CA THR A 33 -15.08 12.47 -11.58
C THR A 33 -14.04 11.40 -11.89
N ILE A 34 -14.44 10.18 -12.23
CA ILE A 34 -13.54 9.04 -12.36
C ILE A 34 -13.13 8.78 -13.81
N ASP A 35 -11.83 8.72 -14.02
CA ASP A 35 -11.22 8.41 -15.32
C ASP A 35 -10.95 6.89 -15.42
N VAL A 36 -11.57 6.23 -16.39
CA VAL A 36 -11.27 4.83 -16.69
C VAL A 36 -10.41 4.77 -17.94
N PRO A 37 -9.14 4.35 -17.79
CA PRO A 37 -8.22 4.26 -18.92
C PRO A 37 -8.66 3.23 -19.95
N PRO A 38 -8.49 3.51 -21.26
CA PRO A 38 -8.94 2.62 -22.33
C PRO A 38 -8.18 1.28 -22.38
N SER A 39 -6.97 1.23 -21.84
CA SER A 39 -6.14 0.02 -21.78
C SER A 39 -6.49 -0.92 -20.63
N ILE A 40 -7.36 -0.51 -19.70
CA ILE A 40 -7.80 -1.39 -18.60
C ILE A 40 -8.75 -2.45 -19.12
N PRO A 41 -8.41 -3.75 -18.99
CA PRO A 41 -9.32 -4.82 -19.35
C PRO A 41 -10.63 -4.78 -18.54
N HIS A 42 -11.76 -5.02 -19.20
CA HIS A 42 -13.07 -5.06 -18.54
C HIS A 42 -13.48 -3.74 -17.85
N PRO A 43 -13.59 -2.62 -18.57
CA PRO A 43 -13.82 -1.29 -17.98
C PRO A 43 -15.11 -1.21 -17.15
N MET A 44 -16.18 -1.92 -17.53
CA MET A 44 -17.43 -1.96 -16.75
C MET A 44 -17.24 -2.65 -15.38
N LYS A 45 -16.50 -3.77 -15.36
CA LYS A 45 -16.15 -4.44 -14.10
C LYS A 45 -15.33 -3.51 -13.20
N PHE A 46 -14.36 -2.82 -13.77
CA PHE A 46 -13.52 -1.85 -13.07
C PHE A 46 -14.35 -0.72 -12.46
N ARG A 47 -15.30 -0.14 -13.23
CA ARG A 47 -16.24 0.88 -12.75
C ARG A 47 -17.12 0.38 -11.60
N ILE A 48 -17.70 -0.80 -11.73
CA ILE A 48 -18.58 -1.38 -10.69
C ILE A 48 -17.81 -1.59 -9.41
N LEU A 49 -16.62 -2.17 -9.47
CA LEU A 49 -15.81 -2.42 -8.28
C LEU A 49 -15.39 -1.11 -7.60
N HIS A 50 -15.01 -0.09 -8.38
CA HIS A 50 -14.69 1.22 -7.81
C HIS A 50 -15.93 1.93 -7.26
N TYR A 51 -17.09 1.81 -7.90
CA TYR A 51 -18.34 2.33 -7.35
C TYR A 51 -18.63 1.71 -5.98
N CYS A 52 -18.50 0.38 -5.83
CA CYS A 52 -18.65 -0.28 -4.53
C CYS A 52 -17.64 0.22 -3.49
N PHE A 53 -16.38 0.42 -3.90
CA PHE A 53 -15.33 0.99 -3.06
C PHE A 53 -15.69 2.41 -2.62
N HIS A 54 -16.08 3.28 -3.55
CA HIS A 54 -16.48 4.67 -3.29
C HIS A 54 -17.71 4.73 -2.39
N LEU A 55 -18.70 3.88 -2.64
CA LEU A 55 -19.89 3.77 -1.78
C LEU A 55 -19.53 3.38 -0.36
N THR A 56 -18.60 2.41 -0.18
CA THR A 56 -18.14 1.99 1.14
C THR A 56 -17.41 3.10 1.89
N THR A 57 -16.53 3.84 1.21
CA THR A 57 -15.82 4.99 1.82
C THR A 57 -16.79 6.11 2.19
N THR A 58 -17.75 6.41 1.33
CA THR A 58 -18.78 7.44 1.57
C THR A 58 -19.65 7.09 2.77
N TRP A 59 -20.14 5.85 2.85
CA TRP A 59 -20.90 5.41 4.03
C TRP A 59 -20.04 5.44 5.30
N GLY A 60 -18.77 5.04 5.20
CA GLY A 60 -17.83 5.15 6.30
C GLY A 60 -17.69 6.57 6.83
N ASP A 61 -17.53 7.55 5.94
CA ASP A 61 -17.45 8.97 6.30
C ASP A 61 -18.75 9.52 6.90
N ILE A 62 -19.92 9.09 6.39
CA ILE A 62 -21.23 9.46 6.95
C ILE A 62 -21.37 8.91 8.39
N LEU A 63 -21.05 7.63 8.59
CA LEU A 63 -21.15 6.99 9.90
C LEU A 63 -20.17 7.59 10.91
N GLU A 64 -18.97 7.99 10.46
CA GLU A 64 -17.98 8.70 11.28
C GLU A 64 -18.49 10.07 11.71
N LYS A 65 -19.09 10.84 10.79
CA LYS A 65 -19.73 12.14 11.11
C LYS A 65 -20.93 12.02 12.06
N MET A 66 -21.62 10.89 12.00
CA MET A 66 -22.73 10.56 12.90
C MET A 66 -22.28 9.99 14.26
N ASN A 67 -20.96 9.85 14.48
CA ASN A 67 -20.36 9.23 15.66
C ASN A 67 -20.85 7.79 15.93
N ILE A 68 -21.20 7.04 14.89
CA ILE A 68 -21.62 5.62 14.99
C ILE A 68 -20.40 4.70 14.99
N CYS A 69 -19.54 4.85 13.97
CA CYS A 69 -18.24 4.17 13.89
C CYS A 69 -17.30 4.98 12.98
N SER A 70 -15.99 4.80 13.13
CA SER A 70 -15.04 5.47 12.25
C SER A 70 -15.04 4.87 10.83
N MET A 71 -14.66 5.67 9.83
CA MET A 71 -14.57 5.21 8.45
C MET A 71 -13.65 3.97 8.31
N PRO A 72 -12.46 3.90 8.94
CA PRO A 72 -11.63 2.70 8.91
C PRO A 72 -12.30 1.47 9.53
N GLN A 73 -13.09 1.61 10.61
CA GLN A 73 -13.83 0.48 11.19
C GLN A 73 -14.87 -0.08 10.24
N PHE A 74 -15.68 0.81 9.65
CA PHE A 74 -16.72 0.39 8.68
C PHE A 74 -16.10 -0.25 7.45
N PHE A 75 -15.03 0.34 6.92
CA PHE A 75 -14.34 -0.18 5.76
C PHE A 75 -13.75 -1.57 6.03
N ASN A 76 -13.07 -1.76 7.16
CA ASN A 76 -12.54 -3.07 7.54
C ASN A 76 -13.66 -4.11 7.71
N PHE A 77 -14.77 -3.75 8.32
CA PHE A 77 -15.93 -4.65 8.46
C PHE A 77 -16.43 -5.16 7.09
N VAL A 78 -16.64 -4.25 6.13
CA VAL A 78 -17.09 -4.61 4.79
C VAL A 78 -16.01 -5.44 4.07
N HIS A 79 -14.77 -5.00 4.13
CA HIS A 79 -13.64 -5.64 3.46
C HIS A 79 -13.38 -7.07 3.96
N ASP A 80 -13.36 -7.27 5.27
CA ASP A 80 -13.10 -8.58 5.86
C ASP A 80 -14.30 -9.53 5.69
N SER A 81 -15.52 -9.00 5.52
CA SER A 81 -16.71 -9.81 5.19
C SER A 81 -16.65 -10.46 3.79
N LEU A 82 -15.77 -9.97 2.91
CA LEU A 82 -15.58 -10.49 1.54
C LEU A 82 -14.48 -11.56 1.45
N VAL A 83 -13.91 -11.98 2.58
CA VAL A 83 -12.78 -12.92 2.59
C VAL A 83 -13.27 -14.35 2.39
N LEU A 84 -12.74 -15.00 1.34
CA LEU A 84 -12.89 -16.43 1.08
C LEU A 84 -11.49 -17.06 1.17
N LYS A 85 -11.24 -17.81 2.25
CA LYS A 85 -9.95 -18.52 2.44
C LYS A 85 -9.98 -19.84 1.67
N GLU A 86 -8.92 -20.11 0.90
CA GLU A 86 -8.75 -21.35 0.15
C GLU A 86 -7.64 -22.20 0.76
N ASN A 87 -7.78 -23.53 0.65
CA ASN A 87 -6.73 -24.46 1.08
C ASN A 87 -5.72 -24.65 -0.06
N LEU A 88 -4.67 -23.84 -0.08
CA LEU A 88 -3.69 -23.78 -1.17
C LEU A 88 -2.45 -24.67 -0.97
N GLY A 89 -2.56 -25.79 -0.24
CA GLY A 89 -1.45 -26.74 -0.12
C GLY A 89 -0.31 -26.27 0.80
N VAL A 90 -0.62 -25.43 1.78
CA VAL A 90 0.29 -24.94 2.82
C VAL A 90 -0.24 -25.31 4.22
N PHE A 91 0.67 -25.49 5.17
CA PHE A 91 0.34 -25.43 6.59
C PHE A 91 0.32 -23.98 7.02
N VAL A 92 -0.72 -23.60 7.75
CA VAL A 92 -0.89 -22.20 8.23
C VAL A 92 -0.91 -22.23 9.75
N LYS A 93 -0.14 -21.33 10.38
CA LYS A 93 -0.08 -21.21 11.83
C LYS A 93 -0.13 -19.73 12.22
N ASP A 94 -1.13 -19.37 13.02
CA ASP A 94 -1.21 -18.07 13.64
C ASP A 94 -0.41 -18.05 14.93
N LEU A 95 0.43 -17.04 15.10
CA LEU A 95 1.33 -16.86 16.23
C LEU A 95 1.30 -15.40 16.69
N TYR A 96 1.89 -15.14 17.85
CA TYR A 96 2.16 -13.80 18.35
C TYR A 96 3.66 -13.64 18.59
N PHE A 97 4.26 -12.59 18.05
CA PHE A 97 5.62 -12.15 18.37
C PHE A 97 5.53 -11.00 19.35
N GLY A 98 5.58 -11.32 20.66
CA GLY A 98 5.11 -10.41 21.70
C GLY A 98 3.62 -10.18 21.58
N THR A 99 3.20 -8.94 21.28
CA THR A 99 1.79 -8.57 21.06
C THR A 99 1.40 -8.53 19.58
N ILE A 100 2.34 -8.78 18.66
CA ILE A 100 2.12 -8.63 17.22
C ILE A 100 1.62 -9.95 16.64
N PRO A 101 0.38 -10.00 16.10
CA PRO A 101 -0.11 -11.18 15.43
C PRO A 101 0.64 -11.40 14.12
N VAL A 102 1.06 -12.63 13.86
CA VAL A 102 1.70 -13.03 12.61
C VAL A 102 1.12 -14.34 12.12
N ARG A 103 1.09 -14.53 10.81
CA ARG A 103 0.67 -15.79 10.19
C ARG A 103 1.83 -16.39 9.41
N LEU A 104 2.20 -17.61 9.77
CA LEU A 104 3.20 -18.39 9.07
C LEU A 104 2.53 -19.33 8.07
N PHE A 105 3.04 -19.30 6.84
CA PHE A 105 2.68 -20.23 5.77
C PHE A 105 3.88 -21.12 5.48
N HIS A 106 3.67 -22.42 5.58
CA HIS A 106 4.72 -23.41 5.35
C HIS A 106 4.25 -24.39 4.27
N PRO A 107 4.98 -24.57 3.14
CA PRO A 107 4.59 -25.53 2.10
C PRO A 107 4.46 -26.96 2.64
N LYS A 108 3.41 -27.68 2.24
CA LYS A 108 3.19 -29.08 2.62
C LYS A 108 4.16 -30.05 1.96
N ALA A 109 4.71 -29.68 0.80
CA ALA A 109 5.71 -30.49 0.12
C ALA A 109 6.92 -30.75 1.03
N ALA A 110 7.45 -31.97 1.01
CA ALA A 110 8.67 -32.28 1.75
C ALA A 110 9.88 -31.54 1.16
N SER A 111 10.78 -31.07 2.01
CA SER A 111 12.05 -30.48 1.59
C SER A 111 13.18 -31.03 2.45
N SER A 112 14.23 -31.48 1.79
CA SER A 112 15.45 -31.96 2.46
C SER A 112 16.41 -30.83 2.84
N LYS A 113 16.16 -29.59 2.35
CA LYS A 113 16.98 -28.40 2.59
C LYS A 113 16.19 -27.29 3.26
N PRO A 114 16.83 -26.40 4.02
CA PRO A 114 16.17 -25.18 4.52
C PRO A 114 15.58 -24.38 3.35
N ARG A 115 14.39 -23.84 3.58
CA ARG A 115 13.63 -23.09 2.58
C ARG A 115 14.06 -21.62 2.53
N ARG A 116 13.64 -20.92 1.47
CA ARG A 116 13.65 -19.44 1.45
C ARG A 116 12.72 -18.92 2.55
N GLY A 117 13.00 -17.70 3.03
CA GLY A 117 12.12 -16.95 3.93
C GLY A 117 11.53 -15.75 3.23
N ILE A 118 10.25 -15.52 3.41
CA ILE A 118 9.57 -14.29 2.95
C ILE A 118 8.96 -13.62 4.17
N ILE A 119 9.32 -12.36 4.42
CA ILE A 119 8.63 -11.48 5.35
C ILE A 119 7.69 -10.62 4.51
N PHE A 120 6.39 -10.70 4.74
CA PHE A 120 5.38 -10.02 3.94
C PHE A 120 4.64 -8.96 4.76
N PHE A 121 4.61 -7.72 4.26
CA PHE A 121 3.82 -6.62 4.79
C PHE A 121 2.72 -6.26 3.80
N HIS A 122 1.48 -6.36 4.23
CA HIS A 122 0.34 -6.10 3.37
C HIS A 122 0.11 -4.60 3.14
N GLY A 123 -0.54 -4.26 2.03
CA GLY A 123 -0.99 -2.91 1.70
C GLY A 123 -2.28 -2.50 2.41
N GLY A 124 -2.92 -1.46 1.89
CA GLY A 124 -4.22 -0.98 2.37
C GLY A 124 -4.20 0.37 3.08
N GLY A 125 -3.17 1.23 2.85
CA GLY A 125 -3.12 2.62 3.33
C GLY A 125 -3.12 2.77 4.85
N ALA A 126 -2.72 1.73 5.61
CA ALA A 126 -2.87 1.62 7.06
C ALA A 126 -4.34 1.69 7.55
N LEU A 127 -5.31 1.62 6.63
CA LEU A 127 -6.74 1.57 6.92
C LEU A 127 -7.30 0.16 6.89
N ILE A 128 -7.00 -0.56 5.80
CA ILE A 128 -7.55 -1.87 5.47
C ILE A 128 -6.44 -2.91 5.34
N GLY A 129 -6.83 -4.11 4.98
CA GLY A 129 -5.93 -5.25 4.90
C GLY A 129 -5.84 -5.99 6.23
N SER A 130 -5.72 -7.30 6.15
CA SER A 130 -5.61 -8.19 7.31
C SER A 130 -4.88 -9.48 6.92
N LEU A 131 -4.45 -10.25 7.93
CA LEU A 131 -3.90 -11.59 7.72
C LEU A 131 -4.89 -12.49 6.96
N ASP A 132 -6.19 -12.25 7.13
CA ASP A 132 -7.23 -13.01 6.47
C ASP A 132 -7.41 -12.59 5.02
N TYR A 133 -7.44 -11.31 4.76
CA TYR A 133 -7.63 -10.80 3.39
C TYR A 133 -6.48 -11.18 2.46
N TYR A 134 -5.25 -11.14 2.96
CA TYR A 134 -4.05 -11.52 2.21
C TYR A 134 -3.71 -13.01 2.28
N HIS A 135 -4.58 -13.82 2.92
CA HIS A 135 -4.32 -15.25 3.14
C HIS A 135 -3.99 -16.00 1.84
N ASN A 136 -4.84 -15.88 0.82
CA ASN A 136 -4.68 -16.62 -0.44
C ASN A 136 -3.42 -16.20 -1.20
N LEU A 137 -3.13 -14.90 -1.25
CA LEU A 137 -1.91 -14.38 -1.88
C LEU A 137 -0.65 -14.92 -1.17
N CYS A 138 -0.61 -14.82 0.16
CA CYS A 138 0.53 -15.30 0.94
C CYS A 138 0.70 -16.83 0.84
N ALA A 139 -0.40 -17.59 0.87
CA ALA A 139 -0.37 -19.03 0.69
C ALA A 139 0.12 -19.42 -0.71
N PHE A 140 -0.33 -18.70 -1.75
CA PHE A 140 0.14 -18.91 -3.12
C PHE A 140 1.64 -18.62 -3.26
N LEU A 141 2.10 -17.46 -2.76
CA LEU A 141 3.51 -17.09 -2.79
C LEU A 141 4.37 -18.15 -2.05
N ALA A 142 3.96 -18.56 -0.85
CA ALA A 142 4.68 -19.58 -0.07
C ALA A 142 4.80 -20.91 -0.83
N ARG A 143 3.69 -21.39 -1.41
CA ARG A 143 3.64 -22.63 -2.19
C ARG A 143 4.50 -22.56 -3.44
N GLU A 144 4.26 -21.54 -4.27
CA GLU A 144 4.90 -21.45 -5.58
C GLU A 144 6.41 -21.19 -5.49
N THR A 145 6.87 -20.48 -4.47
CA THR A 145 8.30 -20.20 -4.29
C THR A 145 9.01 -21.24 -3.40
N ASP A 146 8.30 -22.23 -2.89
CA ASP A 146 8.79 -23.17 -1.85
C ASP A 146 9.45 -22.42 -0.68
N SER A 147 8.73 -21.45 -0.12
CA SER A 147 9.23 -20.57 0.92
C SER A 147 8.40 -20.65 2.19
N VAL A 148 9.03 -20.48 3.34
CA VAL A 148 8.32 -20.15 4.57
C VAL A 148 8.00 -18.66 4.54
N LEU A 149 6.71 -18.30 4.53
CA LEU A 149 6.27 -16.94 4.49
C LEU A 149 5.67 -16.52 5.83
N MET A 150 6.15 -15.42 6.40
CA MET A 150 5.57 -14.74 7.55
C MET A 150 4.83 -13.48 7.08
N SER A 151 3.51 -13.44 7.27
CA SER A 151 2.70 -12.24 7.09
C SER A 151 2.49 -11.55 8.44
N VAL A 152 2.67 -10.23 8.49
CA VAL A 152 2.59 -9.44 9.72
C VAL A 152 1.25 -8.74 9.81
N GLY A 153 0.50 -9.00 10.87
CA GLY A 153 -0.75 -8.33 11.21
C GLY A 153 -0.49 -7.07 12.06
N TYR A 154 0.13 -6.07 11.45
CA TYR A 154 0.50 -4.84 12.13
C TYR A 154 -0.72 -4.01 12.57
N ARG A 155 -0.55 -3.19 13.61
CA ARG A 155 -1.55 -2.24 14.10
C ARG A 155 -1.80 -1.13 13.09
N LYS A 156 -3.07 -0.77 12.93
CA LYS A 156 -3.55 0.21 11.94
C LYS A 156 -4.70 1.06 12.46
N LEU A 157 -5.13 2.00 11.66
CA LEU A 157 -6.29 2.85 11.94
C LEU A 157 -7.55 2.01 12.24
N PRO A 158 -8.49 2.54 13.05
CA PRO A 158 -8.52 3.90 13.60
C PRO A 158 -7.72 4.07 14.90
N TYR A 159 -7.28 2.97 15.51
CA TYR A 159 -6.75 2.99 16.89
C TYR A 159 -5.27 3.34 16.95
N TYR A 160 -4.54 3.12 15.86
CA TYR A 160 -3.10 3.26 15.83
C TYR A 160 -2.63 4.04 14.60
N HIS A 161 -1.98 5.17 14.87
CA HIS A 161 -1.32 6.01 13.88
C HIS A 161 0.16 5.63 13.71
N HIS A 162 0.86 6.30 12.81
CA HIS A 162 2.32 6.25 12.78
C HIS A 162 2.88 6.61 14.17
N PRO A 163 3.90 5.91 14.69
CA PRO A 163 4.73 4.89 14.03
C PRO A 163 4.37 3.42 14.33
N SER A 164 3.15 3.12 14.79
CA SER A 164 2.78 1.77 15.26
C SER A 164 3.02 0.67 14.22
N LEU A 165 2.59 0.89 12.96
CA LEU A 165 2.82 -0.06 11.86
C LEU A 165 4.32 -0.33 11.68
N TYR A 166 5.12 0.73 11.64
CA TYR A 166 6.56 0.63 11.44
C TYR A 166 7.23 -0.23 12.52
N TYR A 167 6.94 0.04 13.80
CA TYR A 167 7.53 -0.74 14.91
C TYR A 167 7.03 -2.19 14.94
N ASP A 168 5.78 -2.45 14.62
CA ASP A 168 5.26 -3.82 14.57
C ASP A 168 5.97 -4.62 13.47
N CYS A 169 6.08 -4.07 12.27
CA CYS A 169 6.79 -4.70 11.17
C CYS A 169 8.29 -4.89 11.47
N LEU A 170 8.94 -3.89 12.07
CA LEU A 170 10.35 -3.98 12.48
C LEU A 170 10.57 -5.09 13.52
N ASN A 171 9.79 -5.09 14.60
CA ASN A 171 9.94 -6.04 15.69
C ASN A 171 9.61 -7.47 15.25
N ALA A 172 8.55 -7.65 14.44
CA ALA A 172 8.21 -8.96 13.86
C ALA A 172 9.33 -9.48 12.96
N SER A 173 9.93 -8.59 12.13
CA SER A 173 11.08 -8.94 11.27
C SER A 173 12.29 -9.38 12.08
N ILE A 174 12.67 -8.63 13.10
CA ILE A 174 13.81 -8.97 13.98
C ILE A 174 13.56 -10.32 14.66
N HIS A 175 12.36 -10.55 15.19
CA HIS A 175 12.02 -11.83 15.83
C HIS A 175 12.13 -13.01 14.84
N PHE A 176 11.56 -12.86 13.64
CA PHE A 176 11.64 -13.90 12.62
C PHE A 176 13.09 -14.18 12.20
N LEU A 177 13.88 -13.13 11.94
CA LEU A 177 15.28 -13.23 11.52
C LEU A 177 16.18 -13.88 12.59
N LYS A 178 15.87 -13.72 13.87
CA LYS A 178 16.56 -14.41 14.97
C LYS A 178 16.16 -15.89 15.11
N SER A 179 14.98 -16.26 14.60
CA SER A 179 14.37 -17.58 14.78
C SER A 179 14.34 -18.45 13.51
N LEU A 180 15.05 -18.08 12.45
CA LEU A 180 14.99 -18.75 11.13
C LEU A 180 15.21 -20.25 11.18
N LYS A 181 16.17 -20.71 12.00
CA LYS A 181 16.45 -22.16 12.17
C LYS A 181 15.23 -22.92 12.68
N ALA A 182 14.48 -22.34 13.62
CA ALA A 182 13.28 -22.96 14.19
C ALA A 182 12.15 -23.10 13.16
N TYR A 183 12.16 -22.25 12.12
CA TYR A 183 11.19 -22.29 11.03
C TYR A 183 11.70 -23.06 9.78
N GLY A 184 12.90 -23.65 9.85
CA GLY A 184 13.50 -24.34 8.70
C GLY A 184 13.87 -23.42 7.55
N VAL A 185 14.25 -22.16 7.84
CA VAL A 185 14.58 -21.13 6.85
C VAL A 185 16.09 -20.98 6.70
N ASP A 186 16.55 -20.91 5.45
CA ASP A 186 17.93 -20.58 5.12
C ASP A 186 18.18 -19.08 5.36
N ARG A 187 19.11 -18.80 6.27
CA ARG A 187 19.44 -17.43 6.69
C ARG A 187 20.05 -16.55 5.58
N SER A 188 20.55 -17.13 4.50
CA SER A 188 21.11 -16.42 3.35
C SER A 188 20.06 -16.07 2.28
N ARG A 189 18.83 -16.59 2.43
CA ARG A 189 17.79 -16.53 1.40
C ARG A 189 16.48 -15.93 1.94
N VAL A 190 16.59 -14.87 2.75
CA VAL A 190 15.42 -14.16 3.29
C VAL A 190 15.17 -12.88 2.50
N VAL A 191 13.96 -12.71 2.02
CA VAL A 191 13.48 -11.49 1.34
C VAL A 191 12.43 -10.77 2.18
N ILE A 192 12.35 -9.45 2.05
CA ILE A 192 11.22 -8.66 2.57
C ILE A 192 10.38 -8.23 1.37
N CYS A 193 9.08 -8.52 1.43
CA CYS A 193 8.11 -8.27 0.38
C CYS A 193 6.95 -7.44 0.91
N GLY A 194 6.41 -6.55 0.10
CA GLY A 194 5.19 -5.83 0.46
C GLY A 194 4.61 -5.05 -0.71
N ASP A 195 3.33 -4.73 -0.60
CA ASP A 195 2.59 -3.93 -1.57
C ASP A 195 2.15 -2.60 -0.97
N SER A 196 2.12 -1.53 -1.79
CA SER A 196 1.62 -0.21 -1.37
C SER A 196 2.33 0.29 -0.10
N ILE A 197 1.63 0.60 0.98
CA ILE A 197 2.22 1.01 2.27
C ILE A 197 3.10 -0.10 2.87
N GLY A 198 2.76 -1.37 2.67
CA GLY A 198 3.60 -2.49 3.07
C GLY A 198 4.92 -2.53 2.31
N GLY A 199 4.93 -2.13 1.04
CA GLY A 199 6.15 -1.95 0.24
C GLY A 199 7.01 -0.80 0.77
N GLY A 200 6.40 0.32 1.15
CA GLY A 200 7.10 1.44 1.80
C GLY A 200 7.71 1.03 3.15
N ALA A 201 6.94 0.32 3.97
CA ALA A 201 7.42 -0.26 5.22
C ALA A 201 8.60 -1.22 5.00
N ALA A 202 8.56 -2.05 3.95
CA ALA A 202 9.65 -2.96 3.61
C ALA A 202 10.96 -2.19 3.38
N VAL A 203 10.92 -1.11 2.61
CA VAL A 203 12.10 -0.26 2.36
C VAL A 203 12.59 0.38 3.65
N ALA A 204 11.71 1.03 4.42
CA ALA A 204 12.09 1.72 5.66
C ALA A 204 12.70 0.74 6.68
N ILE A 205 12.15 -0.46 6.80
CA ILE A 205 12.66 -1.50 7.71
C ILE A 205 14.00 -2.03 7.24
N ILE A 206 14.19 -2.30 5.95
CA ILE A 206 15.49 -2.74 5.42
C ILE A 206 16.54 -1.67 5.70
N GLN A 207 16.25 -0.39 5.48
CA GLN A 207 17.16 0.72 5.83
C GLN A 207 17.54 0.71 7.31
N THR A 208 16.59 0.44 8.19
CA THR A 208 16.82 0.38 9.65
C THR A 208 17.63 -0.86 10.07
N LEU A 209 17.48 -1.96 9.34
CA LEU A 209 18.22 -3.19 9.62
C LEU A 209 19.67 -3.17 9.11
N LEU A 210 20.05 -2.17 8.31
CA LEU A 210 21.43 -2.00 7.86
C LEU A 210 22.38 -1.84 9.05
N GLY A 211 23.54 -2.45 8.93
CA GLY A 211 24.58 -2.40 9.98
C GLY A 211 24.33 -3.30 11.21
N ARG A 212 23.19 -3.96 11.32
CA ARG A 212 22.93 -4.94 12.37
C ARG A 212 23.72 -6.22 12.14
N THR A 213 24.48 -6.64 13.14
CA THR A 213 25.32 -7.86 13.09
C THR A 213 24.68 -9.06 13.79
N ASP A 214 23.62 -8.81 14.59
CA ASP A 214 22.91 -9.85 15.37
C ASP A 214 21.82 -10.59 14.59
N ILE A 215 21.58 -10.19 13.35
CA ILE A 215 20.63 -10.80 12.40
C ILE A 215 21.28 -11.02 11.02
N PRO A 216 20.78 -11.95 10.20
CA PRO A 216 21.26 -12.10 8.83
C PRO A 216 20.89 -10.91 7.96
N LYS A 217 21.70 -10.67 6.92
CA LYS A 217 21.38 -9.68 5.90
C LYS A 217 20.18 -10.11 5.06
N ILE A 218 19.34 -9.15 4.69
CA ILE A 218 18.24 -9.37 3.76
C ILE A 218 18.82 -9.61 2.36
N ARG A 219 18.34 -10.65 1.68
CA ARG A 219 18.84 -11.05 0.35
C ARG A 219 18.32 -10.13 -0.76
N ALA A 220 17.06 -9.75 -0.70
CA ALA A 220 16.42 -8.87 -1.67
C ALA A 220 15.19 -8.14 -1.07
N GLN A 221 14.86 -7.00 -1.66
CA GLN A 221 13.60 -6.29 -1.45
C GLN A 221 12.66 -6.54 -2.64
N VAL A 222 11.41 -6.99 -2.35
CA VAL A 222 10.38 -7.27 -3.36
C VAL A 222 9.24 -6.27 -3.16
N LEU A 223 9.20 -5.27 -4.01
CA LEU A 223 8.38 -4.06 -3.83
C LEU A 223 7.28 -3.99 -4.88
N ILE A 224 6.04 -4.13 -4.45
CA ILE A 224 4.88 -4.12 -5.33
C ILE A 224 4.22 -2.75 -5.22
N TYR A 225 4.39 -1.89 -6.23
CA TYR A 225 3.91 -0.49 -6.28
C TYR A 225 3.97 0.23 -4.92
N PRO A 226 5.17 0.32 -4.29
CA PRO A 226 5.31 0.83 -2.92
C PRO A 226 4.99 2.32 -2.81
N ILE A 227 4.43 2.76 -1.67
CA ILE A 227 4.39 4.16 -1.26
C ILE A 227 5.74 4.51 -0.65
N LEU A 228 6.46 5.46 -1.22
CA LEU A 228 7.85 5.73 -0.87
C LEU A 228 8.09 7.14 -0.31
N GLN A 229 7.06 7.99 -0.33
CA GLN A 229 7.08 9.33 0.27
C GLN A 229 5.66 9.84 0.52
N ALA A 230 5.51 10.82 1.42
CA ALA A 230 4.23 11.36 1.85
C ALA A 230 4.21 12.90 1.95
N PHE A 231 5.06 13.61 1.18
CA PHE A 231 5.17 15.07 1.28
C PHE A 231 5.12 15.81 -0.07
N TYR A 232 5.42 15.15 -1.19
CA TYR A 232 5.45 15.75 -2.52
C TYR A 232 4.42 15.10 -3.45
N PHE A 233 3.37 15.84 -3.81
CA PHE A 233 2.22 15.32 -4.58
C PHE A 233 2.06 16.03 -5.93
N GLN A 234 3.17 16.47 -6.54
CA GLN A 234 3.17 17.18 -7.82
C GLN A 234 4.02 16.50 -8.90
N SER A 235 4.38 15.22 -8.76
CA SER A 235 5.02 14.49 -9.86
C SER A 235 4.05 14.29 -11.03
N PRO A 236 4.52 14.02 -12.25
CA PRO A 236 3.65 13.80 -13.40
C PRO A 236 2.50 12.81 -13.13
N SER A 237 2.77 11.67 -12.48
CA SER A 237 1.71 10.70 -12.18
C SER A 237 0.68 11.20 -11.17
N HIS A 238 1.09 12.01 -10.19
CA HIS A 238 0.15 12.64 -9.25
C HIS A 238 -0.84 13.60 -9.92
N LEU A 239 -0.46 14.20 -11.04
CA LEU A 239 -1.31 15.09 -11.81
C LEU A 239 -2.14 14.34 -12.85
N MET A 240 -1.52 13.39 -13.57
CA MET A 240 -2.16 12.66 -14.67
C MET A 240 -3.14 11.60 -14.19
N ASN A 241 -2.75 10.85 -13.14
CA ASN A 241 -3.52 9.70 -12.63
C ASN A 241 -4.39 10.06 -11.42
N ARG A 242 -4.64 11.35 -11.18
CA ARG A 242 -5.33 11.86 -9.98
C ARG A 242 -6.74 11.30 -9.75
N ASN A 243 -7.42 10.90 -10.82
CA ASN A 243 -8.81 10.41 -10.80
C ASN A 243 -8.90 8.93 -11.16
N ILE A 244 -7.78 8.22 -11.26
CA ILE A 244 -7.81 6.78 -11.56
C ILE A 244 -8.38 6.03 -10.35
N PRO A 245 -9.31 5.08 -10.57
CA PRO A 245 -9.94 4.26 -9.54
C PRO A 245 -9.00 3.63 -8.51
N PHE A 246 -9.54 3.40 -7.32
CA PHE A 246 -8.98 2.81 -6.11
C PHE A 246 -8.01 3.72 -5.36
N LEU A 247 -7.00 4.31 -5.98
CA LEU A 247 -6.15 5.30 -5.32
C LEU A 247 -6.26 6.65 -6.04
N THR A 248 -7.40 7.32 -5.88
CA THR A 248 -7.56 8.71 -6.32
C THR A 248 -6.72 9.67 -5.46
N LYS A 249 -6.48 10.89 -5.97
CA LYS A 249 -5.76 11.93 -5.22
C LYS A 249 -6.41 12.20 -3.85
N ASP A 250 -7.73 12.27 -3.81
CA ASP A 250 -8.47 12.52 -2.57
C ASP A 250 -8.35 11.37 -1.56
N PHE A 251 -8.39 10.14 -2.04
CA PHE A 251 -8.23 8.97 -1.18
C PHE A 251 -6.81 8.84 -0.67
N LEU A 252 -5.80 9.07 -1.53
CA LEU A 252 -4.39 9.07 -1.14
C LEU A 252 -4.12 10.07 0.00
N ILE A 253 -4.51 11.34 -0.19
CA ILE A 253 -4.26 12.36 0.84
C ILE A 253 -5.07 12.12 2.11
N THR A 254 -6.27 11.52 2.01
CA THR A 254 -7.07 11.11 3.17
C THR A 254 -6.35 10.03 3.99
N CYS A 255 -5.77 9.02 3.31
CA CYS A 255 -4.97 7.98 3.97
C CYS A 255 -3.75 8.59 4.68
N VAL A 256 -3.01 9.47 3.99
CA VAL A 256 -1.82 10.15 4.54
C VAL A 256 -2.20 10.97 5.78
N CYS A 257 -3.21 11.84 5.67
CA CYS A 257 -3.63 12.67 6.79
C CYS A 257 -4.11 11.84 7.99
N LYS A 258 -4.98 10.84 7.76
CA LYS A 258 -5.47 9.97 8.84
C LYS A 258 -4.33 9.16 9.48
N TYR A 259 -3.44 8.55 8.68
CA TYR A 259 -2.35 7.71 9.22
C TYR A 259 -1.31 8.51 10.00
N LEU A 260 -0.98 9.72 9.52
CA LEU A 260 0.03 10.58 10.14
C LEU A 260 -0.56 11.57 11.18
N ALA A 261 -1.86 11.48 11.47
CA ALA A 261 -2.59 12.38 12.38
C ALA A 261 -2.46 13.86 11.99
N ILE A 262 -2.46 14.15 10.69
CA ILE A 262 -2.44 15.51 10.14
C ILE A 262 -3.89 15.98 9.96
N ASP A 263 -4.19 17.21 10.40
CA ASP A 263 -5.51 17.79 10.19
C ASP A 263 -5.78 17.98 8.68
N ARG A 264 -6.99 17.58 8.25
CA ARG A 264 -7.37 17.62 6.83
C ARG A 264 -7.43 19.03 6.24
N SER A 265 -7.46 20.08 7.06
CA SER A 265 -7.38 21.47 6.61
C SER A 265 -6.06 21.76 5.87
N TRP A 266 -5.00 21.01 6.13
CA TRP A 266 -3.70 21.14 5.46
C TRP A 266 -3.61 20.43 4.11
N LYS A 267 -4.67 19.72 3.68
CA LYS A 267 -4.72 18.97 2.43
C LYS A 267 -4.25 19.78 1.22
N ASP A 268 -4.77 20.99 1.05
CA ASP A 268 -4.45 21.82 -0.13
C ASP A 268 -2.99 22.28 -0.10
N ALA A 269 -2.46 22.64 1.07
CA ALA A 269 -1.05 22.98 1.23
C ALA A 269 -0.12 21.80 0.91
N MET A 270 -0.50 20.56 1.29
CA MET A 270 0.24 19.35 0.94
C MET A 270 0.19 19.09 -0.57
N LEU A 271 -0.98 19.14 -1.18
CA LEU A 271 -1.19 18.87 -2.60
C LEU A 271 -0.50 19.89 -3.52
N THR A 272 -0.39 21.14 -3.08
CA THR A 272 0.28 22.21 -3.84
C THR A 272 1.78 22.33 -3.51
N GLY A 273 2.28 21.58 -2.52
CA GLY A 273 3.67 21.67 -2.08
C GLY A 273 4.00 22.90 -1.25
N ALA A 274 3.00 23.70 -0.84
CA ALA A 274 3.20 24.87 0.03
C ALA A 274 3.80 24.50 1.39
N CYS A 275 3.67 23.26 1.83
CA CYS A 275 4.23 22.73 3.07
C CYS A 275 5.72 22.34 2.97
N ILE A 276 6.37 22.45 1.81
CA ILE A 276 7.78 22.10 1.62
C ILE A 276 8.62 23.37 1.74
N SER A 277 9.48 23.45 2.75
CA SER A 277 10.35 24.60 2.91
C SER A 277 11.36 24.74 1.76
N PRO A 278 11.80 25.95 1.40
CA PRO A 278 12.81 26.14 0.35
C PRO A 278 14.10 25.36 0.61
N SER A 279 14.52 25.24 1.87
CA SER A 279 15.69 24.44 2.25
C SER A 279 15.49 22.94 2.07
N ALA A 280 14.31 22.41 2.41
CA ALA A 280 13.95 21.02 2.17
C ALA A 280 13.87 20.74 0.67
N TRP A 281 13.26 21.65 -0.10
CA TRP A 281 13.20 21.51 -1.55
C TRP A 281 14.60 21.44 -2.16
N LYS A 282 15.48 22.40 -1.86
CA LYS A 282 16.88 22.43 -2.32
C LYS A 282 17.63 21.15 -1.99
N LYS A 283 17.33 20.52 -0.83
CA LYS A 283 17.95 19.25 -0.41
C LYS A 283 17.47 18.07 -1.26
N TYR A 284 16.17 18.01 -1.55
CA TYR A 284 15.52 16.80 -2.10
C TYR A 284 15.23 16.89 -3.60
N GLU A 285 15.25 18.09 -4.23
CA GLU A 285 14.92 18.28 -5.65
C GLU A 285 15.75 17.38 -6.58
N LYS A 286 17.03 17.15 -6.27
CA LYS A 286 17.90 16.26 -7.04
C LYS A 286 17.36 14.84 -7.18
N TRP A 287 16.55 14.38 -6.22
CA TRP A 287 15.95 13.05 -6.22
C TRP A 287 14.50 13.05 -6.71
N LEU A 288 13.81 14.18 -6.57
CA LEU A 288 12.40 14.34 -6.92
C LEU A 288 12.21 14.95 -8.32
N SER A 289 13.28 15.39 -8.98
CA SER A 289 13.20 16.00 -10.30
C SER A 289 12.51 15.05 -11.29
N PRO A 290 11.53 15.56 -12.08
CA PRO A 290 10.95 14.82 -13.19
C PRO A 290 11.98 14.31 -14.19
N ASP A 291 13.19 14.92 -14.24
CA ASP A 291 14.28 14.46 -15.12
C ASP A 291 14.79 13.06 -14.79
N ASN A 292 14.56 12.58 -13.59
CA ASN A 292 14.84 11.21 -13.16
C ASN A 292 13.77 10.21 -13.60
N ILE A 293 12.65 10.67 -14.16
CA ILE A 293 11.57 9.81 -14.65
C ILE A 293 11.77 9.57 -16.15
N PRO A 294 11.59 8.33 -16.67
CA PRO A 294 11.71 8.05 -18.10
C PRO A 294 10.79 8.94 -18.95
N LYS A 295 11.28 9.43 -20.09
CA LYS A 295 10.58 10.39 -20.98
C LYS A 295 9.15 9.99 -21.32
N ARG A 296 8.88 8.69 -21.54
CA ARG A 296 7.54 8.18 -21.86
C ARG A 296 6.47 8.43 -20.79
N PHE A 297 6.88 8.74 -19.56
CA PHE A 297 5.99 9.04 -18.44
C PHE A 297 5.94 10.52 -18.07
N ARG A 298 6.79 11.35 -18.71
CA ARG A 298 6.79 12.80 -18.55
C ARG A 298 5.99 13.43 -19.70
N THR A 299 4.70 13.57 -19.60
CA THR A 299 3.94 14.45 -20.48
C THR A 299 4.09 15.90 -19.98
N GLU A 300 3.65 16.89 -20.75
CA GLU A 300 3.78 18.32 -20.48
C GLU A 300 3.57 18.70 -19.00
N TYR A 301 4.62 18.44 -18.21
CA TYR A 301 4.62 18.66 -16.77
C TYR A 301 5.17 20.04 -16.48
N GLN A 302 4.37 20.87 -15.83
CA GLN A 302 4.83 22.09 -15.19
C GLN A 302 4.51 22.00 -13.70
N ARG A 303 5.55 22.05 -12.87
CA ARG A 303 5.38 22.23 -11.42
C ARG A 303 4.76 23.59 -11.16
N HIS A 304 3.66 23.60 -10.42
CA HIS A 304 3.11 24.86 -9.91
C HIS A 304 3.94 25.31 -8.70
N GLU A 305 4.57 26.46 -8.82
CA GLU A 305 5.21 27.10 -7.66
C GLU A 305 4.12 27.73 -6.78
N THR A 306 4.09 27.30 -5.53
CA THR A 306 3.16 27.82 -4.53
C THR A 306 3.96 28.50 -3.43
N PRO A 307 3.53 29.67 -2.93
CA PRO A 307 4.19 30.31 -1.80
C PRO A 307 4.28 29.39 -0.59
N PHE A 308 5.44 29.43 0.06
CA PHE A 308 5.68 28.62 1.25
C PHE A 308 4.74 29.03 2.39
N ASN A 309 4.12 28.03 3.03
CA ASN A 309 3.26 28.19 4.20
C ASN A 309 3.95 27.57 5.41
N GLU A 310 4.49 28.39 6.29
CA GLU A 310 5.23 27.95 7.47
C GLU A 310 4.35 27.16 8.44
N ALA A 311 3.09 27.56 8.65
CA ALA A 311 2.18 26.82 9.53
C ALA A 311 1.91 25.41 9.00
N ALA A 312 1.65 25.27 7.70
CA ALA A 312 1.50 23.98 7.05
C ALA A 312 2.78 23.12 7.17
N TYR A 313 3.97 23.73 7.00
CA TYR A 313 5.24 23.04 7.18
C TYR A 313 5.42 22.49 8.60
N LEU A 314 5.14 23.29 9.62
CA LEU A 314 5.29 22.89 11.03
C LEU A 314 4.43 21.66 11.35
N GLU A 315 3.20 21.61 10.83
CA GLU A 315 2.28 20.50 11.02
C GLU A 315 2.68 19.24 10.23
N THR A 316 3.23 19.42 9.03
CA THR A 316 3.45 18.31 8.10
C THR A 316 4.92 17.86 7.97
N ARG A 317 5.87 18.56 8.58
CA ARG A 317 7.33 18.32 8.40
C ARG A 317 7.78 16.89 8.72
N HIS A 318 7.05 16.19 9.61
CA HIS A 318 7.34 14.81 9.96
C HIS A 318 7.11 13.84 8.78
N THR A 319 6.34 14.24 7.76
CA THR A 319 6.20 13.46 6.52
C THR A 319 7.54 13.26 5.79
N MET A 320 8.53 14.13 6.06
CA MET A 320 9.89 14.05 5.52
C MET A 320 10.84 13.19 6.37
N ASN A 321 10.33 12.43 7.35
CA ASN A 321 11.14 11.44 8.05
C ASN A 321 11.33 10.20 7.15
N VAL A 322 12.51 9.60 7.20
CA VAL A 322 12.86 8.46 6.31
C VAL A 322 12.08 7.18 6.59
N ASP A 323 11.53 7.02 7.78
CA ASP A 323 10.64 5.91 8.14
C ASP A 323 9.23 6.04 7.52
N ILE A 324 8.84 7.27 7.13
CA ILE A 324 7.61 7.59 6.38
C ILE A 324 7.91 7.73 4.87
N SER A 325 9.01 8.38 4.55
CA SER A 325 9.42 8.73 3.19
C SER A 325 10.80 8.13 2.87
N PRO A 326 10.93 6.80 2.78
CA PRO A 326 12.22 6.14 2.57
C PRO A 326 12.90 6.50 1.23
N LEU A 327 12.17 7.09 0.30
CA LEU A 327 12.71 7.63 -0.95
C LEU A 327 13.82 8.66 -0.70
N ILE A 328 13.75 9.45 0.38
CA ILE A 328 14.71 10.53 0.64
C ILE A 328 15.84 10.17 1.59
N ALA A 329 16.05 8.89 1.86
CA ALA A 329 17.23 8.44 2.62
C ALA A 329 18.53 8.86 1.93
N ASP A 330 19.60 9.10 2.69
CA ASP A 330 20.88 9.51 2.13
C ASP A 330 21.47 8.47 1.16
N ASP A 331 22.21 8.92 0.15
CA ASP A 331 22.80 8.06 -0.89
C ASP A 331 23.67 6.95 -0.29
N LYS A 332 24.37 7.23 0.81
CA LYS A 332 25.18 6.23 1.56
C LYS A 332 24.32 5.09 2.12
N ILE A 333 23.06 5.35 2.48
CA ILE A 333 22.11 4.32 2.94
C ILE A 333 21.60 3.55 1.74
N ILE A 334 21.19 4.23 0.69
CA ILE A 334 20.69 3.60 -0.55
C ILE A 334 21.73 2.65 -1.14
N ALA A 335 23.01 3.03 -1.18
CA ALA A 335 24.10 2.20 -1.70
C ALA A 335 24.33 0.86 -0.96
N GLN A 336 23.81 0.72 0.27
CA GLN A 336 23.94 -0.49 1.08
C GLN A 336 22.75 -1.43 0.99
N LEU A 337 21.69 -1.01 0.28
CA LEU A 337 20.45 -1.80 0.20
C LEU A 337 20.67 -3.08 -0.63
N PRO A 338 19.93 -4.16 -0.33
CA PRO A 338 19.96 -5.37 -1.12
C PRO A 338 19.37 -5.14 -2.51
N GLU A 339 19.66 -6.03 -3.45
CA GLU A 339 19.03 -6.01 -4.76
C GLU A 339 17.50 -5.92 -4.67
N ALA A 340 16.89 -5.29 -5.68
CA ALA A 340 15.48 -4.96 -5.67
C ALA A 340 14.73 -5.58 -6.85
N PHE A 341 13.58 -6.18 -6.57
CA PHE A 341 12.53 -6.39 -7.56
C PHE A 341 11.44 -5.35 -7.34
N ILE A 342 11.16 -4.55 -8.36
CA ILE A 342 10.25 -3.41 -8.26
C ILE A 342 9.15 -3.51 -9.32
N VAL A 343 7.91 -3.49 -8.87
CA VAL A 343 6.73 -3.40 -9.74
C VAL A 343 6.23 -1.97 -9.77
N SER A 344 6.06 -1.41 -10.96
CA SER A 344 5.36 -0.13 -11.18
C SER A 344 4.17 -0.32 -12.11
N LEU A 345 3.13 0.49 -11.93
CA LEU A 345 1.88 0.38 -12.66
C LEU A 345 1.65 1.64 -13.48
N HIS A 346 1.16 1.50 -14.72
CA HIS A 346 0.96 2.65 -15.60
C HIS A 346 -0.08 3.62 -15.04
N TRP A 347 -1.19 3.09 -14.58
CA TRP A 347 -2.35 3.83 -14.09
C TRP A 347 -2.34 3.97 -12.56
N ASP A 348 -1.18 4.33 -12.01
CA ASP A 348 -1.01 4.52 -10.56
C ASP A 348 -0.58 5.97 -10.29
N ILE A 349 -1.25 6.61 -9.34
CA ILE A 349 -0.94 7.98 -8.93
C ILE A 349 0.46 8.11 -8.33
N ILE A 350 0.97 7.05 -7.67
CA ILE A 350 2.31 7.01 -7.07
C ILE A 350 3.35 6.33 -7.98
N ARG A 351 3.05 6.09 -9.26
CA ARG A 351 3.98 5.46 -10.21
C ARG A 351 5.35 6.12 -10.20
N ASP A 352 5.38 7.43 -10.22
CA ASP A 352 6.62 8.18 -10.38
C ASP A 352 7.50 8.09 -9.14
N ASP A 353 6.93 7.98 -7.93
CA ASP A 353 7.70 7.73 -6.71
C ASP A 353 8.47 6.40 -6.80
N VAL A 354 7.83 5.38 -7.38
CA VAL A 354 8.46 4.07 -7.64
C VAL A 354 9.59 4.19 -8.65
N LEU A 355 9.41 4.97 -9.73
CA LEU A 355 10.42 5.19 -10.76
C LEU A 355 11.60 6.02 -10.24
N LEU A 356 11.35 7.02 -9.40
CA LEU A 356 12.38 7.81 -8.73
C LEU A 356 13.21 6.95 -7.79
N TYR A 357 12.58 6.06 -7.02
CA TYR A 357 13.31 5.15 -6.15
C TYR A 357 14.14 4.13 -6.95
N LYS A 358 13.58 3.57 -8.02
CA LYS A 358 14.31 2.73 -8.97
C LYS A 358 15.58 3.44 -9.45
N LYS A 359 15.44 4.68 -9.93
CA LYS A 359 16.57 5.50 -10.41
C LYS A 359 17.63 5.68 -9.34
N ARG A 360 17.22 5.99 -8.11
CA ARG A 360 18.13 6.15 -6.98
C ARG A 360 18.94 4.89 -6.67
N LEU A 361 18.29 3.72 -6.70
CA LEU A 361 18.99 2.43 -6.50
C LEU A 361 20.03 2.21 -7.60
N GLU A 362 19.65 2.41 -8.87
CA GLU A 362 20.53 2.25 -10.01
C GLU A 362 21.73 3.21 -9.96
N ASP A 363 21.51 4.48 -9.59
CA ASP A 363 22.56 5.48 -9.46
C ASP A 363 23.57 5.15 -8.35
N GLN A 364 23.15 4.38 -7.35
CA GLN A 364 24.01 3.90 -6.27
C GLN A 364 24.58 2.49 -6.52
N GLY A 365 24.39 1.95 -7.72
CA GLY A 365 24.93 0.63 -8.10
C GLY A 365 24.19 -0.56 -7.49
N VAL A 366 23.00 -0.37 -6.93
CA VAL A 366 22.16 -1.46 -6.41
C VAL A 366 21.47 -2.14 -7.59
N PRO A 367 21.58 -3.48 -7.75
CA PRO A 367 20.90 -4.20 -8.83
C PRO A 367 19.38 -4.09 -8.73
N VAL A 368 18.72 -3.74 -9.84
CA VAL A 368 17.26 -3.60 -9.91
C VAL A 368 16.69 -4.44 -11.05
N THR A 369 15.75 -5.30 -10.72
CA THR A 369 14.85 -5.94 -11.69
C THR A 369 13.53 -5.19 -11.68
N TRP A 370 13.23 -4.50 -12.77
CA TRP A 370 12.02 -3.68 -12.88
C TRP A 370 10.97 -4.35 -13.75
N HIS A 371 9.76 -4.45 -13.20
CA HIS A 371 8.57 -4.97 -13.87
C HIS A 371 7.50 -3.90 -13.97
N HIS A 372 7.27 -3.36 -15.18
CA HIS A 372 6.23 -2.37 -15.43
C HIS A 372 4.98 -3.04 -16.01
N VAL A 373 3.80 -2.68 -15.49
CA VAL A 373 2.52 -3.28 -15.89
C VAL A 373 1.66 -2.20 -16.54
N GLU A 374 1.49 -2.29 -17.86
CA GLU A 374 0.82 -1.25 -18.69
C GLU A 374 -0.70 -1.14 -18.42
N ASP A 375 -1.36 -2.25 -18.07
CA ASP A 375 -2.77 -2.30 -17.69
C ASP A 375 -2.98 -2.30 -16.18
N GLY A 376 -1.92 -2.03 -15.40
CA GLY A 376 -1.94 -2.05 -13.95
C GLY A 376 -2.48 -0.77 -13.34
N PHE A 377 -3.23 -0.91 -12.24
CA PHE A 377 -3.76 0.16 -11.41
C PHE A 377 -3.48 -0.13 -9.93
N HIS A 378 -3.45 0.91 -9.08
CA HIS A 378 -3.10 0.73 -7.67
C HIS A 378 -4.03 -0.23 -6.94
N GLY A 379 -3.49 -1.15 -6.16
CA GLY A 379 -4.26 -2.15 -5.41
C GLY A 379 -4.74 -3.34 -6.25
N CYS A 380 -4.35 -3.46 -7.52
CA CYS A 380 -4.82 -4.56 -8.38
C CYS A 380 -4.49 -5.96 -7.83
N ILE A 381 -3.42 -6.13 -7.03
CA ILE A 381 -3.07 -7.40 -6.40
C ILE A 381 -4.15 -7.91 -5.43
N LEU A 382 -4.98 -7.01 -4.89
CA LEU A 382 -6.11 -7.35 -4.01
C LEU A 382 -7.18 -8.19 -4.72
N PHE A 383 -7.18 -8.16 -6.04
CA PHE A 383 -8.09 -8.94 -6.90
C PHE A 383 -7.47 -10.25 -7.40
N PHE A 384 -6.28 -10.62 -6.90
CA PHE A 384 -5.64 -11.90 -7.22
C PHE A 384 -6.54 -13.06 -6.82
N GLU A 385 -6.77 -14.01 -7.74
CA GLU A 385 -7.63 -15.19 -7.58
C GLU A 385 -9.07 -14.94 -7.08
N LYS A 386 -9.58 -13.70 -7.20
CA LYS A 386 -10.97 -13.37 -6.83
C LYS A 386 -11.99 -13.82 -7.90
N LYS A 387 -11.67 -14.81 -8.73
CA LYS A 387 -12.55 -15.37 -9.78
C LYS A 387 -13.06 -14.27 -10.71
N PHE A 388 -14.38 -14.02 -10.69
CA PHE A 388 -15.01 -13.00 -11.54
C PHE A 388 -14.40 -11.58 -11.34
N PHE A 389 -13.90 -11.28 -10.13
CA PHE A 389 -13.33 -9.97 -9.81
C PHE A 389 -11.83 -9.86 -10.12
N SER A 390 -11.16 -10.92 -10.57
CA SER A 390 -9.73 -10.86 -10.92
C SER A 390 -9.46 -10.04 -12.17
N PHE A 391 -8.25 -9.47 -12.25
CA PHE A 391 -7.73 -8.76 -13.43
C PHE A 391 -6.45 -9.44 -13.92
N PRO A 392 -6.17 -9.44 -15.24
CA PRO A 392 -4.95 -10.04 -15.81
C PRO A 392 -3.67 -9.46 -15.18
N CYS A 393 -3.62 -8.16 -14.91
CA CYS A 393 -2.50 -7.50 -14.26
C CYS A 393 -2.16 -8.08 -12.88
N SER A 394 -3.16 -8.52 -12.11
CA SER A 394 -2.95 -9.14 -10.79
C SER A 394 -2.14 -10.43 -10.91
N LEU A 395 -2.51 -11.31 -11.83
CA LEU A 395 -1.80 -12.58 -12.07
C LEU A 395 -0.40 -12.33 -12.66
N ASN A 396 -0.29 -11.36 -13.58
CA ASN A 396 0.99 -10.95 -14.16
C ASN A 396 1.99 -10.55 -13.06
N ILE A 397 1.58 -9.68 -12.14
CA ILE A 397 2.42 -9.22 -11.03
C ILE A 397 2.84 -10.41 -10.14
N VAL A 398 1.88 -11.23 -9.72
CA VAL A 398 2.16 -12.34 -8.82
C VAL A 398 3.11 -13.35 -9.44
N ASN A 399 2.94 -13.69 -10.73
CA ASN A 399 3.83 -14.59 -11.45
C ASN A 399 5.24 -14.00 -11.60
N ALA A 400 5.38 -12.70 -11.84
CA ALA A 400 6.66 -12.02 -11.91
C ALA A 400 7.39 -12.05 -10.55
N VAL A 401 6.67 -11.80 -9.46
CA VAL A 401 7.19 -11.92 -8.08
C VAL A 401 7.66 -13.35 -7.80
N VAL A 402 6.85 -14.36 -8.14
CA VAL A 402 7.19 -15.78 -7.96
C VAL A 402 8.45 -16.12 -8.75
N SER A 403 8.53 -15.72 -10.02
CA SER A 403 9.67 -15.99 -10.89
C SER A 403 10.95 -15.37 -10.34
N TYR A 404 10.89 -14.12 -9.88
CA TYR A 404 12.03 -13.44 -9.27
C TYR A 404 12.49 -14.13 -7.99
N ILE A 405 11.57 -14.43 -7.06
CA ILE A 405 11.94 -15.10 -5.79
C ILE A 405 12.54 -16.48 -6.05
N LYS A 406 12.06 -17.22 -7.06
CA LYS A 406 12.64 -18.52 -7.46
C LYS A 406 14.06 -18.38 -8.00
N SER A 407 14.42 -17.27 -8.61
CA SER A 407 15.77 -17.03 -9.17
C SER A 407 16.82 -16.70 -8.10
N LEU A 408 16.41 -16.34 -6.89
CA LEU A 408 17.28 -16.11 -5.73
C LEU A 408 17.67 -17.45 -5.05
#